data_10acf230f700202e064c94ea68602851
#
_entry.id   10acf230f700202e064c94ea68602851
#
_cell.length_a   1.000
_cell.length_b   1.000
_cell.length_c   1.000
_cell.angle_alpha   90.00
_cell.angle_beta   90.00
_cell.angle_gamma   90.00
#
_symmetry.space_group_name_H-M   'P 1'
#
loop_
_entity.id
_entity.type
_entity.pdbx_description
1 polymer ?
#
loop_
_entity_poly.entity_id
_entity_poly.type
_entity_poly.pdbx_seq_one_letter_code
_entity_poly.pdbx_strand_id
1 'polypeptide(L)'
;MVSAQNNNAEWIPLFDGNTTQGWKPLAQVEKFEAIDKELRLSSKVNVWVVSDLKMQDFEVECEVKIPLDYEKFNSGLGFRLTGDRGKPKGYQCEIDRERPAAIYGIGLGGWIYPKKETQTQFSQRIMGLFEASSWNHFRVRAIGSKVTTFLNEKLVAETKGLIETQGRFGIQHHGKGGTVCFRKLRARSL
;
A
#
# COMPACT_ATOMS: atom_id res chain seq x y z
N MET A 1 38.72 -6.44 8.34
CA MET A 1 37.58 -5.78 9.02
C MET A 1 36.78 -5.07 7.94
N VAL A 2 35.67 -5.64 7.50
CA VAL A 2 34.76 -4.99 6.54
C VAL A 2 33.85 -4.14 7.38
N SER A 3 33.95 -2.82 7.27
CA SER A 3 33.00 -1.89 7.90
C SER A 3 31.64 -2.10 7.29
N ALA A 4 30.69 -2.53 8.08
CA ALA A 4 29.28 -2.48 7.69
C ALA A 4 28.94 -0.99 7.48
N GLN A 5 28.83 -0.57 6.22
CA GLN A 5 28.21 0.70 5.87
C GLN A 5 26.76 0.61 6.31
N ASN A 6 26.41 1.32 7.36
CA ASN A 6 25.02 1.62 7.72
C ASN A 6 24.44 2.51 6.62
N ASN A 7 24.01 1.90 5.52
CA ASN A 7 23.21 2.57 4.49
C ASN A 7 21.78 2.75 5.02
N ASN A 8 21.62 3.63 6.01
CA ASN A 8 20.31 4.18 6.34
C ASN A 8 19.97 5.20 5.25
N ALA A 9 19.46 4.71 4.09
CA ALA A 9 18.97 5.60 3.07
C ALA A 9 17.87 6.50 3.66
N GLU A 10 17.96 7.78 3.35
CA GLU A 10 17.01 8.79 3.83
C GLU A 10 15.60 8.52 3.34
N TRP A 11 14.60 8.77 4.18
CA TRP A 11 13.20 8.69 3.80
C TRP A 11 12.83 9.84 2.86
N ILE A 12 12.30 9.50 1.70
CA ILE A 12 11.76 10.43 0.71
C ILE A 12 10.27 10.57 0.95
N PRO A 13 9.74 11.75 1.28
CA PRO A 13 8.31 11.94 1.41
C PRO A 13 7.65 11.76 0.04
N LEU A 14 6.65 10.87 -0.04
CA LEU A 14 5.77 10.72 -1.20
C LEU A 14 4.60 11.71 -1.14
N PHE A 15 4.33 12.25 0.03
CA PHE A 15 3.33 13.26 0.29
C PHE A 15 3.92 14.36 1.19
N ASP A 16 3.85 15.59 0.74
CA ASP A 16 4.41 16.76 1.42
C ASP A 16 3.52 17.28 2.57
N GLY A 17 2.33 16.69 2.75
CA GLY A 17 1.35 17.13 3.74
C GLY A 17 0.42 18.25 3.27
N ASN A 18 0.61 18.82 2.07
CA ASN A 18 -0.09 20.03 1.64
C ASN A 18 -0.66 19.95 0.23
N THR A 19 -0.04 19.19 -0.67
CA THR A 19 -0.43 19.15 -2.09
C THR A 19 -0.55 17.72 -2.61
N THR A 20 -1.28 17.53 -3.70
CA THR A 20 -1.33 16.27 -4.44
C THR A 20 -0.23 16.13 -5.48
N GLN A 21 0.74 17.04 -5.48
CA GLN A 21 1.86 17.03 -6.43
C GLN A 21 2.62 15.69 -6.37
N GLY A 22 3.02 15.17 -7.53
CA GLY A 22 3.69 13.88 -7.62
C GLY A 22 2.74 12.68 -7.61
N TRP A 23 1.42 12.91 -7.62
CA TRP A 23 0.41 11.87 -7.68
C TRP A 23 -0.55 12.05 -8.86
N LYS A 24 -0.86 10.97 -9.56
CA LYS A 24 -1.72 10.97 -10.75
C LYS A 24 -2.82 9.92 -10.63
N PRO A 25 -4.11 10.31 -10.64
CA PRO A 25 -5.22 9.38 -10.82
C PRO A 25 -5.14 8.68 -12.19
N LEU A 26 -5.32 7.36 -12.21
CA LEU A 26 -5.33 6.57 -13.45
C LEU A 26 -6.71 6.48 -14.12
N ALA A 27 -7.75 6.95 -13.42
CA ALA A 27 -9.12 7.08 -13.90
C ALA A 27 -9.81 8.23 -13.16
N GLN A 28 -11.07 8.49 -13.49
CA GLN A 28 -11.87 9.52 -12.83
C GLN A 28 -12.07 9.19 -11.35
N VAL A 29 -11.85 10.16 -10.50
CA VAL A 29 -12.13 10.13 -9.05
C VAL A 29 -13.25 11.11 -8.71
N GLU A 30 -13.96 10.90 -7.59
CA GLU A 30 -14.88 11.90 -7.06
C GLU A 30 -14.11 13.01 -6.36
N LYS A 31 -13.13 12.61 -5.52
CA LYS A 31 -12.23 13.53 -4.83
C LYS A 31 -10.83 12.91 -4.71
N PHE A 32 -9.84 13.72 -4.96
CA PHE A 32 -8.46 13.46 -4.59
C PHE A 32 -7.84 14.78 -4.18
N GLU A 33 -7.66 14.98 -2.90
CA GLU A 33 -7.31 16.27 -2.32
C GLU A 33 -6.35 16.12 -1.14
N ALA A 34 -5.56 17.15 -0.88
CA ALA A 34 -4.69 17.25 0.29
C ALA A 34 -5.31 18.25 1.28
N ILE A 35 -5.78 17.75 2.42
CA ILE A 35 -6.42 18.53 3.47
C ILE A 35 -5.93 18.03 4.83
N ASP A 36 -5.61 18.93 5.76
CA ASP A 36 -5.22 18.61 7.13
C ASP A 36 -4.05 17.62 7.23
N LYS A 37 -3.09 17.72 6.31
CA LYS A 37 -1.94 16.81 6.16
C LYS A 37 -2.35 15.38 5.81
N GLU A 38 -3.50 15.19 5.18
CA GLU A 38 -4.02 13.94 4.70
C GLU A 38 -4.23 13.99 3.19
N LEU A 39 -3.89 12.91 2.47
CA LEU A 39 -4.43 12.65 1.14
C LEU A 39 -5.77 11.96 1.29
N ARG A 40 -6.83 12.59 0.83
CA ARG A 40 -8.21 12.07 0.89
C ARG A 40 -8.63 11.61 -0.49
N LEU A 41 -9.08 10.37 -0.58
CA LEU A 41 -9.51 9.75 -1.84
C LEU A 41 -10.91 9.17 -1.70
N SER A 42 -11.82 9.56 -2.60
CA SER A 42 -13.12 8.94 -2.78
C SER A 42 -13.43 8.67 -4.26
N SER A 43 -14.14 7.60 -4.53
CA SER A 43 -14.53 7.20 -5.88
C SER A 43 -15.73 6.26 -5.86
N LYS A 44 -16.55 6.32 -6.91
CA LYS A 44 -17.65 5.36 -7.15
C LYS A 44 -17.18 4.07 -7.84
N VAL A 45 -15.95 4.07 -8.34
CA VAL A 45 -15.36 2.94 -9.07
C VAL A 45 -14.01 2.57 -8.49
N ASN A 46 -13.51 1.39 -8.84
CA ASN A 46 -12.16 1.00 -8.49
C ASN A 46 -11.16 1.89 -9.22
N VAL A 47 -10.39 2.67 -8.48
CA VAL A 47 -9.42 3.63 -9.01
C VAL A 47 -8.09 3.53 -8.27
N TRP A 48 -7.03 3.76 -9.00
CA TRP A 48 -5.68 3.92 -8.50
C TRP A 48 -5.19 5.34 -8.71
N VAL A 49 -4.51 5.87 -7.72
CA VAL A 49 -3.73 7.10 -7.82
C VAL A 49 -2.27 6.71 -7.59
N VAL A 50 -1.40 7.00 -8.55
CA VAL A 50 -0.01 6.53 -8.54
C VAL A 50 0.98 7.68 -8.38
N SER A 51 2.09 7.40 -7.70
CA SER A 51 3.19 8.35 -7.52
C SER A 51 4.03 8.47 -8.78
N ASP A 52 4.75 9.58 -8.93
CA ASP A 52 5.77 9.74 -9.98
C ASP A 52 7.04 8.94 -9.65
N LEU A 53 7.35 8.75 -8.36
CA LEU A 53 8.54 8.04 -7.89
C LEU A 53 8.45 6.54 -8.22
N LYS A 54 9.55 6.00 -8.76
CA LYS A 54 9.75 4.57 -9.01
C LYS A 54 10.93 4.06 -8.21
N MET A 55 10.80 2.85 -7.66
CA MET A 55 11.89 2.16 -6.95
C MET A 55 11.91 0.68 -7.31
N GLN A 56 13.08 0.06 -7.10
CA GLN A 56 13.31 -1.37 -7.25
C GLN A 56 13.30 -2.05 -5.88
N ASP A 57 14.29 -1.77 -5.05
CA ASP A 57 14.38 -2.25 -3.69
C ASP A 57 14.09 -1.09 -2.73
N PHE A 58 13.15 -1.28 -1.82
CA PHE A 58 12.62 -0.18 -1.03
C PHE A 58 11.96 -0.64 0.27
N GLU A 59 11.78 0.32 1.15
CA GLU A 59 10.68 0.36 2.11
C GLU A 59 9.74 1.50 1.74
N VAL A 60 8.44 1.24 1.82
CA VAL A 60 7.38 2.25 1.73
C VAL A 60 6.43 2.08 2.90
N GLU A 61 5.99 3.19 3.48
CA GLU A 61 5.06 3.17 4.60
C GLU A 61 4.07 4.33 4.54
N CYS A 62 2.94 4.13 5.19
CA CYS A 62 1.93 5.15 5.39
C CYS A 62 1.06 4.83 6.61
N GLU A 63 0.39 5.85 7.13
CA GLU A 63 -0.76 5.67 8.02
C GLU A 63 -2.05 5.82 7.23
N VAL A 64 -3.00 4.92 7.47
CA VAL A 64 -4.28 4.87 6.75
C VAL A 64 -5.44 4.84 7.75
N LYS A 65 -6.48 5.61 7.45
CA LYS A 65 -7.77 5.55 8.13
C LYS A 65 -8.86 5.30 7.10
N ILE A 66 -9.66 4.26 7.33
CA ILE A 66 -10.77 3.88 6.46
C ILE A 66 -12.11 4.40 7.00
N PRO A 67 -13.15 4.58 6.15
CA PRO A 67 -14.48 5.00 6.60
C PRO A 67 -15.13 3.90 7.45
N LEU A 68 -15.77 4.30 8.56
CA LEU A 68 -16.40 3.35 9.50
C LEU A 68 -17.73 2.81 8.97
N ASP A 69 -18.51 3.66 8.30
CA ASP A 69 -19.89 3.35 7.86
C ASP A 69 -19.96 2.38 6.68
N TYR A 70 -18.81 1.97 6.15
CA TYR A 70 -18.71 1.07 5.01
C TYR A 70 -17.99 -0.21 5.42
N GLU A 71 -18.73 -1.19 5.94
CA GLU A 71 -18.17 -2.45 6.48
C GLU A 71 -17.28 -3.20 5.48
N LYS A 72 -17.67 -3.21 4.20
CA LYS A 72 -16.92 -3.87 3.10
C LYS A 72 -15.96 -2.92 2.38
N PHE A 73 -15.55 -1.83 3.05
CA PHE A 73 -14.59 -0.90 2.45
C PHE A 73 -13.27 -1.61 2.13
N ASN A 74 -12.72 -1.29 0.96
CA ASN A 74 -11.46 -1.86 0.49
C ASN A 74 -10.61 -0.79 -0.18
N SER A 75 -9.34 -0.84 0.10
CA SER A 75 -8.29 0.03 -0.40
C SER A 75 -6.97 -0.75 -0.53
N GLY A 76 -5.89 -0.08 -0.89
CA GLY A 76 -4.58 -0.72 -0.99
C GLY A 76 -3.43 0.28 -1.08
N LEU A 77 -2.27 -0.14 -0.55
CA LEU A 77 -0.98 0.47 -0.82
C LEU A 77 -0.31 -0.33 -1.94
N GLY A 78 -0.28 0.28 -3.13
CA GLY A 78 0.32 -0.32 -4.31
C GLY A 78 1.82 -0.13 -4.36
N PHE A 79 2.52 -1.12 -4.90
CA PHE A 79 3.96 -1.06 -5.11
C PHE A 79 4.37 -1.79 -6.39
N ARG A 80 5.47 -1.33 -6.99
CA ARG A 80 5.96 -1.82 -8.30
C ARG A 80 4.89 -1.74 -9.38
N LEU A 81 4.10 -0.68 -9.34
CA LEU A 81 2.99 -0.47 -10.28
C LEU A 81 3.49 0.04 -11.62
N THR A 82 2.93 -0.51 -12.70
CA THR A 82 3.11 -0.08 -14.10
C THR A 82 1.76 0.20 -14.75
N GLY A 83 1.76 1.03 -15.80
CA GLY A 83 0.54 1.45 -16.48
C GLY A 83 0.17 2.91 -16.16
N ASP A 84 -0.39 3.63 -17.15
CA ASP A 84 -0.63 5.08 -17.10
C ASP A 84 -2.10 5.46 -17.14
N ARG A 85 -2.99 4.47 -17.20
CA ARG A 85 -4.44 4.65 -17.14
C ARG A 85 -5.15 3.35 -16.76
N GLY A 86 -6.33 3.49 -16.14
CA GLY A 86 -7.17 2.37 -15.73
C GLY A 86 -6.55 1.56 -14.59
N LYS A 87 -6.62 0.23 -14.68
CA LYS A 87 -6.08 -0.68 -13.67
C LYS A 87 -4.59 -0.91 -13.92
N PRO A 88 -3.70 -0.55 -13.00
CA PRO A 88 -2.27 -0.82 -13.15
C PRO A 88 -1.98 -2.32 -13.04
N LYS A 89 -0.77 -2.73 -13.45
CA LYS A 89 -0.19 -4.03 -13.18
C LYS A 89 0.87 -3.88 -12.09
N GLY A 90 0.96 -4.82 -11.16
CA GLY A 90 1.92 -4.82 -10.06
C GLY A 90 1.35 -5.46 -8.81
N TYR A 91 1.69 -4.95 -7.64
CA TYR A 91 1.31 -5.55 -6.36
C TYR A 91 0.61 -4.56 -5.45
N GLN A 92 -0.14 -5.12 -4.51
CA GLN A 92 -0.90 -4.39 -3.51
C GLN A 92 -0.68 -5.03 -2.13
N CYS A 93 -0.37 -4.19 -1.16
CA CYS A 93 -0.58 -4.46 0.26
C CYS A 93 -2.04 -4.08 0.56
N GLU A 94 -2.86 -5.06 0.92
CA GLU A 94 -4.30 -4.91 1.08
C GLU A 94 -4.65 -4.03 2.28
N ILE A 95 -5.65 -3.19 2.14
CA ILE A 95 -6.18 -2.34 3.21
C ILE A 95 -7.68 -2.57 3.31
N ASP A 96 -8.06 -3.55 4.11
CA ASP A 96 -9.43 -3.84 4.47
C ASP A 96 -9.50 -4.48 5.88
N ARG A 97 -10.71 -4.82 6.33
CA ARG A 97 -10.91 -5.43 7.65
C ARG A 97 -10.66 -6.93 7.69
N GLU A 98 -10.76 -7.60 6.53
CA GLU A 98 -10.70 -9.06 6.44
C GLU A 98 -9.28 -9.56 6.21
N ARG A 99 -8.52 -8.84 5.40
CA ARG A 99 -7.18 -9.24 4.96
C ARG A 99 -6.15 -8.12 5.02
N PRO A 100 -6.09 -7.36 6.13
CA PRO A 100 -5.17 -6.23 6.23
C PRO A 100 -3.72 -6.69 6.06
N ALA A 101 -2.97 -5.97 5.25
CA ALA A 101 -1.58 -6.24 4.88
C ALA A 101 -1.32 -7.56 4.14
N ALA A 102 -2.35 -8.25 3.61
CA ALA A 102 -2.19 -9.33 2.65
C ALA A 102 -1.56 -8.82 1.35
N ILE A 103 -1.00 -9.72 0.53
CA ILE A 103 -0.36 -9.36 -0.74
C ILE A 103 -1.21 -9.87 -1.91
N TYR A 104 -1.59 -8.94 -2.79
CA TYR A 104 -2.36 -9.22 -4.00
C TYR A 104 -1.59 -8.82 -5.25
N GLY A 105 -1.61 -9.67 -6.30
CA GLY A 105 -1.02 -9.42 -7.61
C GLY A 105 -2.06 -8.87 -8.58
N ILE A 106 -1.98 -7.56 -8.85
CA ILE A 106 -2.85 -6.84 -9.79
C ILE A 106 -2.45 -7.21 -11.21
N GLY A 107 -3.32 -7.98 -11.92
CA GLY A 107 -2.95 -8.52 -13.23
C GLY A 107 -1.83 -9.59 -13.19
N LEU A 108 -1.57 -10.17 -12.00
CA LEU A 108 -0.49 -11.13 -11.73
C LEU A 108 -1.00 -12.37 -10.98
N GLY A 109 -2.22 -12.81 -11.25
CA GLY A 109 -2.77 -14.04 -10.71
C GLY A 109 -3.52 -13.90 -9.37
N GLY A 110 -3.75 -12.69 -8.87
CA GLY A 110 -4.58 -12.46 -7.69
C GLY A 110 -3.84 -12.67 -6.37
N TRP A 111 -4.44 -13.33 -5.39
CA TRP A 111 -3.85 -13.49 -4.05
C TRP A 111 -2.51 -14.22 -4.08
N ILE A 112 -1.46 -13.53 -3.61
CA ILE A 112 -0.10 -14.07 -3.48
C ILE A 112 0.10 -14.59 -2.05
N TYR A 113 -0.35 -13.83 -1.05
CA TYR A 113 -0.35 -14.20 0.35
C TYR A 113 -1.56 -13.57 1.08
N PRO A 114 -2.34 -14.34 1.88
CA PRO A 114 -2.15 -15.78 2.14
C PRO A 114 -2.56 -16.65 0.95
N LYS A 115 -1.98 -17.82 0.87
CA LYS A 115 -2.47 -18.98 0.12
C LYS A 115 -3.27 -19.88 1.05
N LYS A 116 -3.92 -20.91 0.52
CA LYS A 116 -4.72 -21.87 1.30
C LYS A 116 -3.91 -22.46 2.46
N GLU A 117 -2.68 -22.86 2.20
CA GLU A 117 -1.77 -23.47 3.17
C GLU A 117 -1.24 -22.51 4.24
N THR A 118 -1.28 -21.21 4.00
CA THR A 118 -0.83 -20.17 4.94
C THR A 118 -1.99 -19.39 5.59
N GLN A 119 -3.23 -19.71 5.26
CA GLN A 119 -4.42 -18.98 5.70
C GLN A 119 -4.54 -18.94 7.23
N THR A 120 -4.33 -20.08 7.90
CA THR A 120 -4.43 -20.16 9.37
C THR A 120 -3.38 -19.28 10.05
N GLN A 121 -2.12 -19.34 9.58
CA GLN A 121 -1.04 -18.52 10.11
C GLN A 121 -1.33 -17.03 9.89
N PHE A 122 -1.82 -16.67 8.70
CA PHE A 122 -2.21 -15.30 8.38
C PHE A 122 -3.29 -14.80 9.33
N SER A 123 -4.37 -15.56 9.51
CA SER A 123 -5.49 -15.17 10.40
C SER A 123 -5.03 -14.95 11.83
N GLN A 124 -4.11 -15.80 12.34
CA GLN A 124 -3.51 -15.62 13.66
C GLN A 124 -2.68 -14.33 13.76
N ARG A 125 -1.91 -14.00 12.71
CA ARG A 125 -1.07 -12.81 12.69
C ARG A 125 -1.86 -11.50 12.67
N ILE A 126 -3.00 -11.46 11.99
CA ILE A 126 -3.81 -10.24 11.86
C ILE A 126 -4.80 -10.04 12.99
N MET A 127 -5.01 -11.05 13.85
CA MET A 127 -5.99 -11.00 14.93
C MET A 127 -5.75 -9.81 15.85
N GLY A 128 -6.73 -8.89 15.90
CA GLY A 128 -6.67 -7.70 16.75
C GLY A 128 -5.64 -6.64 16.31
N LEU A 129 -5.00 -6.78 15.13
CA LEU A 129 -4.02 -5.80 14.68
C LEU A 129 -4.65 -4.59 13.98
N PHE A 130 -5.74 -4.79 13.23
CA PHE A 130 -6.37 -3.72 12.48
C PHE A 130 -7.43 -3.01 13.32
N GLU A 131 -7.27 -1.71 13.51
CA GLU A 131 -8.16 -0.85 14.29
C GLU A 131 -9.00 0.02 13.35
N ALA A 132 -10.22 -0.42 13.00
CA ALA A 132 -11.06 0.24 12.01
C ALA A 132 -11.37 1.72 12.33
N SER A 133 -11.46 2.09 13.62
CA SER A 133 -11.75 3.44 14.08
C SER A 133 -10.53 4.37 14.15
N SER A 134 -9.33 3.86 13.89
CA SER A 134 -8.07 4.55 14.11
C SER A 134 -7.19 4.61 12.86
N TRP A 135 -6.07 5.28 13.00
CA TRP A 135 -4.98 5.24 12.04
C TRP A 135 -4.22 3.93 12.19
N ASN A 136 -4.05 3.22 11.07
CA ASN A 136 -3.24 2.01 11.01
C ASN A 136 -1.98 2.25 10.20
N HIS A 137 -0.84 1.81 10.70
CA HIS A 137 0.44 1.93 10.02
C HIS A 137 0.69 0.69 9.14
N PHE A 138 0.82 0.91 7.84
CA PHE A 138 1.17 -0.10 6.85
C PHE A 138 2.59 0.14 6.36
N ARG A 139 3.40 -0.92 6.30
CA ARG A 139 4.74 -0.87 5.74
C ARG A 139 4.98 -2.07 4.83
N VAL A 140 5.61 -1.81 3.69
CA VAL A 140 6.06 -2.82 2.73
C VAL A 140 7.58 -2.70 2.57
N ARG A 141 8.29 -3.81 2.73
CA ARG A 141 9.70 -3.94 2.43
C ARG A 141 9.87 -4.90 1.26
N ALA A 142 10.57 -4.46 0.19
CA ALA A 142 10.81 -5.24 -1.01
C ALA A 142 12.30 -5.23 -1.36
N ILE A 143 12.89 -6.41 -1.51
CA ILE A 143 14.27 -6.61 -1.94
C ILE A 143 14.30 -7.74 -2.97
N GLY A 144 14.72 -7.43 -4.20
CA GLY A 144 14.64 -8.37 -5.31
C GLY A 144 13.22 -8.94 -5.45
N SER A 145 13.08 -10.25 -5.45
CA SER A 145 11.78 -10.95 -5.54
C SER A 145 11.08 -11.17 -4.19
N LYS A 146 11.71 -10.78 -3.07
CA LYS A 146 11.16 -10.96 -1.72
C LYS A 146 10.39 -9.72 -1.28
N VAL A 147 9.20 -9.93 -0.71
CA VAL A 147 8.37 -8.86 -0.12
C VAL A 147 7.89 -9.28 1.25
N THR A 148 7.92 -8.32 2.16
CA THR A 148 7.42 -8.45 3.52
C THR A 148 6.47 -7.29 3.82
N THR A 149 5.32 -7.57 4.41
CA THR A 149 4.36 -6.53 4.84
C THR A 149 4.21 -6.52 6.35
N PHE A 150 3.96 -5.32 6.87
CA PHE A 150 3.74 -5.08 8.28
C PHE A 150 2.48 -4.26 8.49
N LEU A 151 1.79 -4.52 9.59
CA LEU A 151 0.66 -3.75 10.08
C LEU A 151 0.93 -3.39 11.54
N ASN A 152 0.86 -2.10 11.87
CA ASN A 152 1.11 -1.59 13.22
C ASN A 152 2.38 -2.22 13.85
N GLU A 153 3.48 -2.17 13.08
CA GLU A 153 4.83 -2.71 13.40
C GLU A 153 4.92 -4.24 13.49
N LYS A 154 3.83 -4.98 13.32
CA LYS A 154 3.83 -6.44 13.35
C LYS A 154 3.95 -7.02 11.94
N LEU A 155 4.78 -8.04 11.79
CA LEU A 155 4.93 -8.81 10.56
C LEU A 155 3.62 -9.55 10.25
N VAL A 156 3.08 -9.34 9.06
CA VAL A 156 1.85 -10.00 8.59
C VAL A 156 2.15 -11.01 7.49
N ALA A 157 2.77 -10.57 6.40
CA ALA A 157 3.04 -11.42 5.26
C ALA A 157 4.53 -11.39 4.88
N GLU A 158 5.02 -12.53 4.44
CA GLU A 158 6.32 -12.66 3.80
C GLU A 158 6.19 -13.63 2.62
N THR A 159 6.68 -13.22 1.47
CA THR A 159 6.69 -14.04 0.26
C THR A 159 7.92 -13.76 -0.60
N LYS A 160 8.22 -14.64 -1.53
CA LYS A 160 9.30 -14.53 -2.51
C LYS A 160 8.83 -15.02 -3.88
N GLY A 161 9.60 -14.73 -4.90
CA GLY A 161 9.27 -15.13 -6.27
C GLY A 161 8.38 -14.12 -7.00
N LEU A 162 8.31 -12.86 -6.52
CA LEU A 162 7.65 -11.79 -7.25
C LEU A 162 8.40 -11.49 -8.54
N ILE A 163 7.68 -11.42 -9.66
CA ILE A 163 8.27 -11.25 -11.01
C ILE A 163 8.50 -9.79 -11.39
N GLU A 164 7.60 -8.89 -10.98
CA GLU A 164 7.83 -7.45 -11.17
C GLU A 164 8.76 -6.94 -10.05
N THR A 165 9.88 -6.36 -10.44
CA THR A 165 10.93 -5.97 -9.48
C THR A 165 11.11 -4.47 -9.32
N GLN A 166 10.42 -3.64 -10.12
CA GLN A 166 10.47 -2.18 -10.02
C GLN A 166 9.14 -1.55 -10.46
N GLY A 167 8.88 -0.33 -10.02
CA GLY A 167 7.71 0.43 -10.42
C GLY A 167 7.33 1.52 -9.43
N ARG A 168 6.17 2.12 -9.67
CA ARG A 168 5.62 3.22 -8.87
C ARG A 168 4.92 2.70 -7.60
N PHE A 169 4.70 3.62 -6.68
CA PHE A 169 3.78 3.42 -5.57
C PHE A 169 2.37 3.87 -5.96
N GLY A 170 1.38 3.43 -5.21
CA GLY A 170 0.00 3.84 -5.47
C GLY A 170 -0.89 3.68 -4.25
N ILE A 171 -2.01 4.41 -4.28
CA ILE A 171 -3.10 4.27 -3.31
C ILE A 171 -4.38 3.96 -4.08
N GLN A 172 -5.25 3.17 -3.48
CA GLN A 172 -6.47 2.69 -4.13
C GLN A 172 -7.72 3.16 -3.40
N HIS A 173 -8.81 3.32 -4.16
CA HIS A 173 -10.17 3.28 -3.66
C HIS A 173 -10.96 2.26 -4.47
N HIS A 174 -11.56 1.26 -3.83
CA HIS A 174 -12.22 0.16 -4.56
C HIS A 174 -13.65 0.47 -5.02
N GLY A 175 -14.14 1.70 -4.82
CA GLY A 175 -15.51 2.09 -5.21
C GLY A 175 -16.59 1.58 -4.26
N LYS A 176 -16.24 1.29 -3.01
CA LYS A 176 -17.16 0.76 -1.99
C LYS A 176 -17.80 1.85 -1.13
N GLY A 177 -17.70 3.11 -1.54
CA GLY A 177 -18.20 4.29 -0.82
C GLY A 177 -17.25 4.82 0.26
N GLY A 178 -17.55 6.01 0.78
CA GLY A 178 -16.74 6.68 1.80
C GLY A 178 -15.46 7.31 1.28
N THR A 179 -14.66 7.81 2.20
CA THR A 179 -13.36 8.42 1.91
C THR A 179 -12.27 7.70 2.69
N VAL A 180 -11.22 7.27 2.02
CA VAL A 180 -10.00 6.79 2.67
C VAL A 180 -9.02 7.95 2.83
N CYS A 181 -8.37 8.00 3.98
CA CYS A 181 -7.37 9.00 4.29
C CYS A 181 -6.01 8.35 4.47
N PHE A 182 -4.99 8.94 3.83
CA PHE A 182 -3.59 8.54 3.94
C PHE A 182 -2.76 9.70 4.47
N ARG A 183 -1.78 9.43 5.32
CA ARG A 183 -0.79 10.41 5.77
C ARG A 183 0.56 9.75 5.99
N LYS A 184 1.60 10.56 6.17
CA LYS A 184 2.97 10.10 6.40
C LYS A 184 3.45 9.10 5.35
N LEU A 185 3.00 9.25 4.10
CA LEU A 185 3.48 8.43 2.99
C LEU A 185 4.92 8.80 2.68
N ARG A 186 5.80 7.82 2.80
CA ARG A 186 7.22 7.99 2.48
C ARG A 186 7.85 6.67 2.05
N ALA A 187 8.93 6.75 1.30
CA ALA A 187 9.68 5.60 0.85
C ALA A 187 11.18 5.85 1.02
N ARG A 188 11.96 4.76 1.09
CA ARG A 188 13.43 4.81 1.03
C ARG A 188 13.95 3.67 0.19
N SER A 189 15.07 3.88 -0.48
CA SER A 189 15.83 2.82 -1.17
C SER A 189 16.52 1.90 -0.14
N LEU A 190 16.72 0.63 -0.54
CA LEU A 190 17.41 -0.39 0.26
C LEU A 190 18.61 -0.92 -0.48
#